data_a83a1f3c5964bcb153f76e5169cfb973
#
_entry.id   a83a1f3c5964bcb153f76e5169cfb973
#
_cell.length_a   1.000
_cell.length_b   1.000
_cell.length_c   1.000
_cell.angle_alpha   90.00
_cell.angle_beta   90.00
_cell.angle_gamma   90.00
#
_symmetry.space_group_name_H-M   'P 1'
#
loop_
_entity.id
_entity.type
_entity.pdbx_description
1 polymer ?
#
loop_
_entity_poly.entity_id
_entity_poly.type
_entity_poly.pdbx_seq_one_letter_code
_entity_poly.pdbx_strand_id
1 'polypeptide(L)'
;MIRKFAVAALALAVFAAGALAPSRVWAMTPEEEEAAWKQEPAYGRTLRIGYNGGLCTGTLGITQVKGFYEAEGLKTEIIRYQGETPVLGDALGTGRVDVAGGHIATLLVPAANGVQMKFTTGMHTGCKSLYVLKDSPYKTTKDLAGKTVAIPTGIGGSDQNITMRFLLHDGMDPVSGVRYKVTDSGAAVLAMQNGEIEAALLSDQFAQKFLENGVLRVIRSLTFDDDFKGETCCIYAVARDLCENSPVTVKKLTRAHENARKWIMANREDAVKLMLENKWASGEFDKVLAFFNTLDYSVTDKATEETLSRIIDDYKTCGILNKNFDTQETLKKVWDGVLMEK
;
A
#
# COMPACT_ATOMS: atom_id res chain seq x y z
N MET A 1 -64.40 -42.35 11.50
CA MET A 1 -63.87 -40.96 11.64
C MET A 1 -62.43 -41.04 12.03
N ILE A 2 -61.49 -40.93 11.07
CA ILE A 2 -60.06 -41.03 11.29
C ILE A 2 -59.51 -39.64 11.07
N ARG A 3 -59.03 -38.98 12.13
CA ARG A 3 -58.36 -37.69 12.09
C ARG A 3 -56.91 -37.90 11.65
N LYS A 4 -56.53 -37.31 10.51
CA LYS A 4 -55.14 -37.21 10.05
C LYS A 4 -54.46 -36.05 10.80
N PHE A 5 -53.45 -36.37 11.58
CA PHE A 5 -52.50 -35.36 12.12
C PHE A 5 -51.41 -35.12 11.08
N ALA A 6 -51.33 -33.91 10.57
CA ALA A 6 -50.20 -33.47 9.77
C ALA A 6 -49.08 -33.02 10.73
N VAL A 7 -47.94 -33.70 10.70
CA VAL A 7 -46.73 -33.33 11.40
C VAL A 7 -45.97 -32.36 10.49
N ALA A 8 -45.92 -31.10 10.84
CA ALA A 8 -45.04 -30.12 10.20
C ALA A 8 -43.62 -30.33 10.74
N ALA A 9 -42.73 -30.84 9.89
CA ALA A 9 -41.33 -30.93 10.20
C ALA A 9 -40.68 -29.53 10.08
N LEU A 10 -40.37 -28.92 11.22
CA LEU A 10 -39.59 -27.70 11.31
C LEU A 10 -38.12 -28.12 11.11
N ALA A 11 -37.56 -27.84 9.93
CA ALA A 11 -36.15 -27.99 9.68
C ALA A 11 -35.37 -26.87 10.41
N LEU A 12 -34.89 -27.16 11.60
CA LEU A 12 -33.90 -26.34 12.28
C LEU A 12 -32.56 -26.49 11.52
N ALA A 13 -32.20 -25.51 10.70
CA ALA A 13 -30.86 -25.37 10.17
C ALA A 13 -29.96 -24.89 11.33
N VAL A 14 -29.25 -25.81 11.94
CA VAL A 14 -28.17 -25.52 12.89
C VAL A 14 -27.04 -24.89 12.07
N PHE A 15 -26.93 -23.58 12.05
CA PHE A 15 -25.72 -22.91 11.60
C PHE A 15 -24.64 -23.18 12.65
N ALA A 16 -23.77 -24.13 12.35
CA ALA A 16 -22.51 -24.26 13.06
C ALA A 16 -21.70 -22.97 12.83
N ALA A 17 -21.31 -22.29 13.91
CA ALA A 17 -20.39 -21.17 13.90
C ALA A 17 -18.99 -21.68 13.52
N GLY A 18 -18.79 -22.01 12.25
CA GLY A 18 -17.49 -22.27 11.64
C GLY A 18 -17.13 -21.06 10.80
N ALA A 19 -15.93 -20.54 10.92
CA ALA A 19 -15.42 -19.50 10.05
C ALA A 19 -15.73 -19.87 8.59
N LEU A 20 -16.45 -19.00 7.88
CA LEU A 20 -16.77 -19.21 6.47
C LEU A 20 -15.47 -19.30 5.69
N ALA A 21 -15.29 -20.38 4.92
CA ALA A 21 -14.12 -20.47 4.04
C ALA A 21 -14.11 -19.25 3.09
N PRO A 22 -12.96 -18.62 2.86
CA PRO A 22 -12.86 -17.41 2.03
C PRO A 22 -13.59 -17.51 0.69
N SER A 23 -13.55 -18.67 0.03
CA SER A 23 -14.22 -18.93 -1.25
C SER A 23 -15.75 -18.80 -1.23
N ARG A 24 -16.42 -18.86 -0.07
CA ARG A 24 -17.87 -18.68 0.04
C ARG A 24 -18.31 -17.21 0.12
N VAL A 25 -17.47 -16.33 0.61
CA VAL A 25 -17.80 -14.90 0.78
C VAL A 25 -17.98 -14.18 -0.59
N TRP A 26 -17.40 -14.73 -1.65
CA TRP A 26 -17.37 -14.12 -2.99
C TRP A 26 -18.65 -14.34 -3.81
N ALA A 27 -19.29 -15.49 -3.63
CA ALA A 27 -20.45 -15.91 -4.41
C ALA A 27 -21.79 -15.59 -3.71
N MET A 28 -21.78 -14.80 -2.63
CA MET A 28 -22.99 -14.44 -1.88
C MET A 28 -23.85 -13.45 -2.65
N THR A 29 -25.18 -13.64 -2.63
CA THR A 29 -26.10 -12.57 -2.99
C THR A 29 -26.00 -11.41 -1.97
N PRO A 30 -26.48 -10.19 -2.30
CA PRO A 30 -26.49 -9.08 -1.34
C PRO A 30 -27.21 -9.42 -0.02
N GLU A 31 -28.31 -10.20 -0.07
CA GLU A 31 -29.06 -10.62 1.11
C GLU A 31 -28.26 -11.62 1.97
N GLU A 32 -27.57 -12.57 1.34
CA GLU A 32 -26.68 -13.53 2.04
C GLU A 32 -25.49 -12.81 2.66
N GLU A 33 -24.89 -11.85 1.94
CA GLU A 33 -23.78 -11.03 2.43
C GLU A 33 -24.21 -10.24 3.67
N GLU A 34 -25.34 -9.57 3.62
CA GLU A 34 -25.86 -8.79 4.74
C GLU A 34 -26.20 -9.68 5.95
N ALA A 35 -26.76 -10.87 5.71
CA ALA A 35 -27.07 -11.82 6.77
C ALA A 35 -25.79 -12.39 7.42
N ALA A 36 -24.78 -12.72 6.63
CA ALA A 36 -23.48 -13.17 7.12
C ALA A 36 -22.73 -12.07 7.88
N TRP A 37 -22.74 -10.84 7.35
CA TRP A 37 -22.11 -9.69 7.98
C TRP A 37 -22.62 -9.41 9.39
N LYS A 38 -23.95 -9.51 9.59
CA LYS A 38 -24.58 -9.34 10.91
C LYS A 38 -24.11 -10.33 11.97
N GLN A 39 -23.51 -11.44 11.57
CA GLN A 39 -22.95 -12.45 12.48
C GLN A 39 -21.46 -12.24 12.79
N GLU A 40 -20.78 -11.33 12.10
CA GLU A 40 -19.37 -11.08 12.29
C GLU A 40 -19.06 -10.28 13.57
N PRO A 41 -17.96 -10.57 14.28
CA PRO A 41 -17.52 -9.80 15.45
C PRO A 41 -17.33 -8.30 15.18
N ALA A 42 -17.03 -7.93 13.93
CA ALA A 42 -16.85 -6.54 13.54
C ALA A 42 -18.16 -5.82 13.18
N TYR A 43 -19.29 -6.51 13.11
CA TYR A 43 -20.57 -5.89 12.78
C TYR A 43 -20.93 -4.76 13.75
N GLY A 44 -21.23 -3.57 13.22
CA GLY A 44 -21.61 -2.39 14.01
C GLY A 44 -20.50 -1.75 14.83
N ARG A 45 -19.30 -2.35 14.88
CA ARG A 45 -18.11 -1.78 15.51
C ARG A 45 -17.58 -0.60 14.69
N THR A 46 -17.06 0.42 15.34
CA THR A 46 -16.29 1.48 14.68
C THR A 46 -14.90 0.97 14.33
N LEU A 47 -14.58 0.95 13.03
CA LEU A 47 -13.27 0.52 12.52
C LEU A 47 -12.32 1.73 12.49
N ARG A 48 -11.12 1.53 12.99
CA ARG A 48 -10.08 2.56 13.09
C ARG A 48 -9.18 2.52 11.86
N ILE A 49 -9.19 3.61 11.10
CA ILE A 49 -8.43 3.76 9.87
C ILE A 49 -7.18 4.58 10.17
N GLY A 50 -6.01 3.93 10.19
CA GLY A 50 -4.74 4.60 10.39
C GLY A 50 -4.32 5.37 9.15
N TYR A 51 -4.08 6.67 9.29
CA TYR A 51 -3.69 7.54 8.18
C TYR A 51 -2.67 8.60 8.62
N ASN A 52 -1.58 8.73 7.88
CA ASN A 52 -0.51 9.69 8.20
C ASN A 52 -0.50 10.94 7.32
N GLY A 53 -1.47 11.07 6.42
CA GLY A 53 -1.48 12.14 5.41
C GLY A 53 -0.69 11.76 4.15
N GLY A 54 -0.52 12.73 3.25
CA GLY A 54 0.18 12.54 1.99
C GLY A 54 -0.73 12.14 0.82
N LEU A 55 -0.24 12.42 -0.40
CA LEU A 55 -1.00 12.16 -1.62
C LEU A 55 -1.09 10.66 -1.93
N CYS A 56 -0.01 9.92 -1.70
CA CYS A 56 0.05 8.48 -2.01
C CYS A 56 -0.99 7.65 -1.26
N THR A 57 -1.22 7.95 0.02
CA THR A 57 -2.20 7.26 0.87
C THR A 57 -3.50 8.05 1.04
N GLY A 58 -3.67 9.15 0.30
CA GLY A 58 -4.83 10.05 0.36
C GLY A 58 -6.16 9.36 0.05
N THR A 59 -6.13 8.22 -0.64
CA THR A 59 -7.31 7.37 -0.86
C THR A 59 -8.02 7.02 0.44
N LEU A 60 -7.30 6.76 1.55
CA LEU A 60 -7.91 6.45 2.86
C LEU A 60 -8.76 7.63 3.37
N GLY A 61 -8.21 8.84 3.30
CA GLY A 61 -8.94 10.06 3.67
C GLY A 61 -10.14 10.31 2.76
N ILE A 62 -9.96 10.17 1.44
CA ILE A 62 -11.04 10.36 0.45
C ILE A 62 -12.14 9.33 0.66
N THR A 63 -11.81 8.06 0.93
CA THR A 63 -12.80 7.02 1.23
C THR A 63 -13.71 7.44 2.39
N GLN A 64 -13.13 8.06 3.43
CA GLN A 64 -13.88 8.55 4.59
C GLN A 64 -14.75 9.76 4.23
N VAL A 65 -14.16 10.84 3.70
CA VAL A 65 -14.89 12.11 3.52
C VAL A 65 -15.91 12.06 2.38
N LYS A 66 -15.75 11.15 1.42
CA LYS A 66 -16.73 10.89 0.36
C LYS A 66 -17.83 9.91 0.77
N GLY A 67 -17.79 9.38 2.00
CA GLY A 67 -18.80 8.47 2.51
C GLY A 67 -18.78 7.07 1.90
N PHE A 68 -17.67 6.63 1.29
CA PHE A 68 -17.62 5.29 0.68
C PHE A 68 -17.68 4.17 1.73
N TYR A 69 -17.12 4.38 2.94
CA TYR A 69 -17.30 3.44 4.04
C TYR A 69 -18.76 3.38 4.52
N GLU A 70 -19.39 4.54 4.64
CA GLU A 70 -20.80 4.66 5.06
C GLU A 70 -21.74 4.02 4.05
N ALA A 71 -21.45 4.15 2.75
CA ALA A 71 -22.22 3.52 1.67
C ALA A 71 -22.20 1.98 1.76
N GLU A 72 -21.15 1.39 2.34
CA GLU A 72 -21.05 -0.03 2.65
C GLU A 72 -21.64 -0.40 4.02
N GLY A 73 -22.25 0.58 4.75
CA GLY A 73 -22.79 0.40 6.09
C GLY A 73 -21.74 0.34 7.20
N LEU A 74 -20.47 0.62 6.90
CA LEU A 74 -19.37 0.56 7.86
C LEU A 74 -19.31 1.84 8.69
N LYS A 75 -19.08 1.68 10.00
CA LYS A 75 -18.73 2.79 10.89
C LYS A 75 -17.21 2.88 10.96
N THR A 76 -16.66 4.04 10.65
CA THR A 76 -15.21 4.24 10.61
C THR A 76 -14.80 5.55 11.24
N GLU A 77 -13.57 5.59 11.77
CA GLU A 77 -12.93 6.81 12.25
C GLU A 77 -11.47 6.85 11.76
N ILE A 78 -10.98 8.04 11.38
CA ILE A 78 -9.59 8.23 11.03
C ILE A 78 -8.77 8.51 12.27
N ILE A 79 -7.78 7.66 12.53
CA ILE A 79 -6.74 7.86 13.53
C ILE A 79 -5.51 8.44 12.82
N ARG A 80 -5.23 9.73 13.07
CA ARG A 80 -4.09 10.40 12.45
C ARG A 80 -2.79 10.05 13.17
N TYR A 81 -1.83 9.60 12.38
CA TYR A 81 -0.45 9.36 12.82
C TYR A 81 0.47 10.40 12.19
N GLN A 82 1.53 10.75 12.92
CA GLN A 82 2.65 11.51 12.35
C GLN A 82 3.79 10.53 12.05
N GLY A 83 4.52 10.77 10.97
CA GLY A 83 5.65 9.96 10.55
C GLY A 83 5.38 9.05 9.36
N GLU A 84 6.35 8.19 9.10
CA GLU A 84 6.40 7.34 7.91
C GLU A 84 5.58 6.05 8.06
N THR A 85 5.45 5.31 6.97
CA THR A 85 4.72 4.03 6.89
C THR A 85 5.04 3.01 8.01
N PRO A 86 6.27 2.85 8.55
CA PRO A 86 6.53 1.91 9.64
C PRO A 86 5.63 2.10 10.85
N VAL A 87 5.33 3.35 11.22
CA VAL A 87 4.44 3.68 12.35
C VAL A 87 3.04 3.11 12.15
N LEU A 88 2.53 3.13 10.92
CA LEU A 88 1.24 2.53 10.55
C LEU A 88 1.27 1.01 10.59
N GLY A 89 2.38 0.40 10.15
CA GLY A 89 2.60 -1.04 10.25
C GLY A 89 2.59 -1.52 11.72
N ASP A 90 3.25 -0.78 12.60
CA ASP A 90 3.28 -1.06 14.05
C ASP A 90 1.88 -0.86 14.67
N ALA A 91 1.17 0.19 14.31
CA ALA A 91 -0.18 0.46 14.80
C ALA A 91 -1.17 -0.65 14.39
N LEU A 92 -1.04 -1.16 13.17
CA LEU A 92 -1.84 -2.27 12.65
C LEU A 92 -1.46 -3.59 13.37
N GLY A 93 -0.16 -3.90 13.44
CA GLY A 93 0.35 -5.12 14.08
C GLY A 93 0.05 -5.23 15.56
N THR A 94 -0.11 -4.09 16.27
CA THR A 94 -0.48 -4.00 17.69
C THR A 94 -1.98 -3.82 17.94
N GLY A 95 -2.79 -3.82 16.88
CA GLY A 95 -4.25 -3.65 16.97
C GLY A 95 -4.70 -2.25 17.39
N ARG A 96 -3.87 -1.21 17.24
CA ARG A 96 -4.26 0.19 17.48
C ARG A 96 -5.13 0.74 16.38
N VAL A 97 -4.98 0.23 15.16
CA VAL A 97 -5.85 0.48 14.02
C VAL A 97 -6.27 -0.84 13.38
N ASP A 98 -7.35 -0.82 12.65
CA ASP A 98 -7.91 -1.98 11.96
C ASP A 98 -7.52 -2.01 10.48
N VAL A 99 -7.31 -0.84 9.90
CA VAL A 99 -6.90 -0.63 8.49
C VAL A 99 -5.80 0.42 8.44
N ALA A 100 -4.85 0.23 7.56
CA ALA A 100 -3.83 1.22 7.23
C ALA A 100 -3.42 1.07 5.76
N GLY A 101 -2.46 1.85 5.32
CA GLY A 101 -1.88 1.71 3.99
C GLY A 101 -0.52 2.36 3.89
N GLY A 102 0.22 1.97 2.87
CA GLY A 102 1.55 2.52 2.65
C GLY A 102 2.34 1.74 1.60
N HIS A 103 3.62 2.04 1.53
CA HIS A 103 4.52 1.39 0.60
C HIS A 103 4.63 -0.12 0.84
N ILE A 104 4.45 -0.91 -0.21
CA ILE A 104 4.76 -2.35 -0.18
C ILE A 104 6.20 -2.56 0.29
N ALA A 105 7.12 -1.73 -0.18
CA ALA A 105 8.54 -1.81 0.18
C ALA A 105 8.83 -1.70 1.68
N THR A 106 7.93 -1.12 2.47
CA THR A 106 8.05 -1.06 3.94
C THR A 106 7.23 -2.15 4.62
N LEU A 107 5.99 -2.41 4.14
CA LEU A 107 5.03 -3.26 4.84
C LEU A 107 5.24 -4.76 4.60
N LEU A 108 5.83 -5.14 3.46
CA LEU A 108 5.98 -6.54 3.06
C LEU A 108 6.87 -7.34 4.03
N VAL A 109 8.00 -6.77 4.46
CA VAL A 109 8.95 -7.46 5.33
C VAL A 109 8.34 -7.83 6.68
N PRO A 110 7.75 -6.88 7.44
CA PRO A 110 7.08 -7.23 8.70
C PRO A 110 5.90 -8.19 8.49
N ALA A 111 5.09 -8.04 7.45
CA ALA A 111 3.97 -8.95 7.15
C ALA A 111 4.47 -10.38 6.88
N ALA A 112 5.52 -10.54 6.06
CA ALA A 112 6.14 -11.83 5.76
C ALA A 112 6.73 -12.49 7.01
N ASN A 113 7.29 -11.69 7.93
CA ASN A 113 7.84 -12.14 9.20
C ASN A 113 6.80 -12.33 10.32
N GLY A 114 5.51 -12.15 10.05
CA GLY A 114 4.42 -12.53 10.95
C GLY A 114 3.78 -11.41 11.73
N VAL A 115 4.06 -10.14 11.43
CA VAL A 115 3.24 -9.04 11.93
C VAL A 115 1.79 -9.25 11.48
N GLN A 116 0.86 -9.03 12.41
CA GLN A 116 -0.55 -9.43 12.27
C GLN A 116 -1.31 -8.52 11.31
N MET A 117 -0.94 -8.57 10.03
CA MET A 117 -1.61 -7.87 8.93
C MET A 117 -1.73 -8.74 7.67
N LYS A 118 -2.68 -8.39 6.81
CA LYS A 118 -2.79 -8.87 5.43
C LYS A 118 -3.06 -7.71 4.48
N PHE A 119 -2.63 -7.84 3.25
CA PHE A 119 -2.92 -6.90 2.17
C PHE A 119 -4.18 -7.33 1.43
N THR A 120 -5.04 -6.39 1.06
CA THR A 120 -6.36 -6.70 0.48
C THR A 120 -6.56 -6.15 -0.93
N THR A 121 -5.96 -5.03 -1.28
CA THR A 121 -5.98 -4.43 -2.61
C THR A 121 -4.87 -3.40 -2.77
N GLY A 122 -4.44 -3.14 -4.01
CA GLY A 122 -3.46 -2.11 -4.33
C GLY A 122 -4.05 -0.70 -4.23
N MET A 123 -3.21 0.31 -4.02
CA MET A 123 -3.62 1.73 -4.05
C MET A 123 -3.31 2.37 -5.40
N HIS A 124 -2.03 2.42 -5.78
CA HIS A 124 -1.54 3.09 -6.98
C HIS A 124 -0.16 2.58 -7.38
N THR A 125 0.28 2.93 -8.60
CA THR A 125 1.65 2.72 -9.09
C THR A 125 2.54 3.94 -8.82
N GLY A 126 3.86 3.77 -8.93
CA GLY A 126 4.83 4.87 -8.95
C GLY A 126 5.18 5.42 -7.57
N CYS A 127 5.61 6.68 -7.53
CA CYS A 127 5.84 7.60 -6.42
C CYS A 127 7.25 7.74 -5.84
N LYS A 128 8.23 6.93 -6.23
CA LYS A 128 9.63 7.09 -5.78
C LYS A 128 10.63 6.85 -6.90
N SER A 129 11.69 7.67 -6.90
CA SER A 129 12.76 7.58 -7.88
C SER A 129 14.14 7.85 -7.25
N LEU A 130 15.17 7.36 -7.91
CA LEU A 130 16.56 7.63 -7.58
C LEU A 130 17.04 8.87 -8.34
N TYR A 131 17.44 9.88 -7.58
CA TYR A 131 17.82 11.19 -8.07
C TYR A 131 19.30 11.46 -7.91
N VAL A 132 19.84 12.22 -8.84
CA VAL A 132 21.17 12.81 -8.79
C VAL A 132 21.10 14.30 -9.13
N LEU A 133 22.15 15.08 -8.86
CA LEU A 133 22.23 16.45 -9.35
C LEU A 133 22.19 16.45 -10.88
N LYS A 134 21.48 17.43 -11.46
CA LYS A 134 21.30 17.55 -12.91
C LYS A 134 22.63 17.51 -13.67
N ASP A 135 23.63 18.24 -13.18
CA ASP A 135 24.93 18.39 -13.82
C ASP A 135 25.96 17.33 -13.40
N SER A 136 25.56 16.36 -12.57
CA SER A 136 26.44 15.26 -12.15
C SER A 136 26.81 14.34 -13.33
N PRO A 137 27.97 13.65 -13.27
CA PRO A 137 28.35 12.70 -14.31
C PRO A 137 27.56 11.41 -14.30
N TYR A 138 26.82 11.10 -13.22
CA TYR A 138 26.12 9.82 -13.01
C TYR A 138 24.89 9.72 -13.89
N LYS A 139 24.86 8.81 -14.87
CA LYS A 139 23.75 8.61 -15.83
C LYS A 139 22.88 7.40 -15.50
N THR A 140 23.49 6.40 -14.87
CA THR A 140 22.87 5.11 -14.53
C THR A 140 23.21 4.73 -13.10
N THR A 141 22.55 3.73 -12.55
CA THR A 141 22.90 3.14 -11.25
C THR A 141 24.32 2.59 -11.22
N LYS A 142 24.85 2.07 -12.35
CA LYS A 142 26.21 1.54 -12.46
C LYS A 142 27.29 2.60 -12.20
N ASP A 143 27.00 3.86 -12.55
CA ASP A 143 27.92 4.97 -12.27
C ASP A 143 28.01 5.28 -10.76
N LEU A 144 27.06 4.77 -9.97
CA LEU A 144 27.05 4.91 -8.51
C LEU A 144 27.83 3.81 -7.78
N ALA A 145 28.53 2.92 -8.49
CA ALA A 145 29.34 1.86 -7.86
C ALA A 145 30.31 2.43 -6.82
N GLY A 146 30.19 1.97 -5.56
CA GLY A 146 30.94 2.45 -4.41
C GLY A 146 30.65 3.88 -3.95
N LYS A 147 29.65 4.54 -4.51
CA LYS A 147 29.18 5.89 -4.14
C LYS A 147 28.20 5.85 -2.97
N THR A 148 27.85 7.00 -2.43
CA THR A 148 26.93 7.14 -1.31
C THR A 148 25.53 7.52 -1.81
N VAL A 149 24.54 6.74 -1.39
CA VAL A 149 23.12 6.97 -1.70
C VAL A 149 22.38 7.29 -0.41
N ALA A 150 21.69 8.43 -0.38
CA ALA A 150 20.83 8.79 0.74
C ALA A 150 19.53 7.98 0.71
N ILE A 151 19.12 7.50 1.90
CA ILE A 151 17.92 6.74 2.14
C ILE A 151 17.13 7.36 3.31
N PRO A 152 16.29 8.38 3.05
CA PRO A 152 15.60 9.13 4.10
C PRO A 152 14.74 8.31 5.05
N THR A 153 14.13 7.24 4.58
CA THR A 153 13.30 6.35 5.42
C THR A 153 14.11 5.38 6.30
N GLY A 154 15.44 5.45 6.24
CA GLY A 154 16.32 4.65 7.09
C GLY A 154 16.63 3.25 6.55
N ILE A 155 17.46 2.53 7.34
CA ILE A 155 17.85 1.15 7.05
C ILE A 155 16.64 0.23 7.19
N GLY A 156 16.42 -0.65 6.20
CA GLY A 156 15.24 -1.51 6.11
C GLY A 156 13.95 -0.79 5.69
N GLY A 157 14.00 0.53 5.51
CA GLY A 157 12.88 1.32 5.02
C GLY A 157 12.70 1.25 3.51
N SER A 158 11.62 1.88 3.02
CA SER A 158 11.27 1.84 1.59
C SER A 158 12.40 2.31 0.68
N ASP A 159 13.15 3.34 1.09
CA ASP A 159 14.16 3.94 0.23
C ASP A 159 15.35 3.01 0.00
N GLN A 160 15.82 2.33 1.06
CA GLN A 160 16.84 1.31 0.89
C GLN A 160 16.32 0.14 0.06
N ASN A 161 15.16 -0.40 0.41
CA ASN A 161 14.60 -1.60 -0.23
C ASN A 161 14.34 -1.37 -1.73
N ILE A 162 13.84 -0.20 -2.12
CA ILE A 162 13.65 0.19 -3.52
C ILE A 162 15.01 0.38 -4.23
N THR A 163 15.97 1.05 -3.59
CA THR A 163 17.31 1.21 -4.17
C THR A 163 17.97 -0.15 -4.42
N MET A 164 17.86 -1.08 -3.47
CA MET A 164 18.40 -2.44 -3.64
C MET A 164 17.78 -3.16 -4.84
N ARG A 165 16.45 -3.00 -5.07
CA ARG A 165 15.79 -3.55 -6.25
C ARG A 165 16.31 -2.92 -7.55
N PHE A 166 16.48 -1.61 -7.59
CA PHE A 166 17.06 -0.93 -8.75
C PHE A 166 18.45 -1.45 -9.08
N LEU A 167 19.32 -1.58 -8.05
CA LEU A 167 20.67 -2.12 -8.24
C LEU A 167 20.62 -3.57 -8.74
N LEU A 168 19.75 -4.41 -8.16
CA LEU A 168 19.59 -5.81 -8.57
C LEU A 168 19.19 -5.91 -10.05
N HIS A 169 18.18 -5.17 -10.48
CA HIS A 169 17.66 -5.21 -11.85
C HIS A 169 18.67 -4.65 -12.87
N ASP A 170 19.55 -3.76 -12.43
CA ASP A 170 20.64 -3.23 -13.26
C ASP A 170 21.94 -4.07 -13.21
N GLY A 171 21.88 -5.24 -12.53
CA GLY A 171 22.99 -6.19 -12.44
C GLY A 171 24.13 -5.77 -11.51
N MET A 172 23.83 -4.95 -10.50
CA MET A 172 24.75 -4.58 -9.42
C MET A 172 24.46 -5.37 -8.15
N ASP A 173 25.48 -5.50 -7.28
CA ASP A 173 25.24 -6.05 -5.93
C ASP A 173 24.36 -5.11 -5.11
N PRO A 174 23.15 -5.54 -4.70
CA PRO A 174 22.21 -4.66 -4.00
C PRO A 174 22.67 -4.28 -2.59
N VAL A 175 23.55 -5.08 -1.97
CA VAL A 175 24.00 -4.87 -0.58
C VAL A 175 25.25 -3.99 -0.53
N SER A 176 26.25 -4.30 -1.36
CA SER A 176 27.58 -3.68 -1.31
C SER A 176 27.89 -2.77 -2.50
N GLY A 177 27.03 -2.73 -3.51
CA GLY A 177 27.24 -1.94 -4.72
C GLY A 177 27.31 -0.44 -4.49
N VAL A 178 26.63 0.06 -3.44
CA VAL A 178 26.67 1.45 -2.98
C VAL A 178 26.80 1.52 -1.46
N ARG A 179 27.15 2.68 -0.93
CA ARG A 179 27.07 2.96 0.51
C ARG A 179 25.76 3.65 0.85
N TYR A 180 24.98 3.07 1.74
CA TYR A 180 23.72 3.67 2.19
C TYR A 180 23.96 4.65 3.35
N LYS A 181 23.39 5.86 3.26
CA LYS A 181 23.47 6.88 4.32
C LYS A 181 22.07 7.36 4.67
N VAL A 182 21.68 7.18 5.93
CA VAL A 182 20.43 7.74 6.44
C VAL A 182 20.58 9.27 6.53
N THR A 183 19.75 9.98 5.76
CA THR A 183 19.81 11.44 5.68
C THR A 183 18.41 11.93 5.28
N ASP A 184 17.83 12.85 6.05
CA ASP A 184 16.55 13.47 5.73
C ASP A 184 16.50 14.00 4.29
N SER A 185 15.33 13.96 3.65
CA SER A 185 15.16 14.32 2.23
C SER A 185 15.69 15.71 1.90
N GLY A 186 15.43 16.71 2.74
CA GLY A 186 15.91 18.08 2.54
C GLY A 186 17.41 18.18 2.71
N ALA A 187 17.95 17.56 3.75
CA ALA A 187 19.39 17.48 4.01
C ALA A 187 20.12 16.68 2.92
N ALA A 188 19.49 15.64 2.34
CA ALA A 188 20.10 14.85 1.27
C ALA A 188 20.34 15.68 0.01
N VAL A 189 19.42 16.54 -0.39
CA VAL A 189 19.63 17.43 -1.56
C VAL A 189 20.78 18.41 -1.29
N LEU A 190 20.84 19.00 -0.10
CA LEU A 190 21.93 19.89 0.28
C LEU A 190 23.27 19.16 0.31
N ALA A 191 23.30 17.94 0.87
CA ALA A 191 24.51 17.12 0.91
C ALA A 191 24.99 16.71 -0.51
N MET A 192 24.07 16.48 -1.45
CA MET A 192 24.43 16.29 -2.86
C MET A 192 25.06 17.55 -3.45
N GLN A 193 24.49 18.73 -3.19
CA GLN A 193 25.05 20.01 -3.66
C GLN A 193 26.46 20.30 -3.09
N ASN A 194 26.73 19.86 -1.86
CA ASN A 194 28.02 19.97 -1.21
C ASN A 194 29.02 18.87 -1.63
N GLY A 195 28.61 17.88 -2.44
CA GLY A 195 29.46 16.78 -2.88
C GLY A 195 29.69 15.70 -1.81
N GLU A 196 28.90 15.65 -0.76
CA GLU A 196 28.99 14.65 0.33
C GLU A 196 28.26 13.34 0.00
N ILE A 197 27.25 13.42 -0.86
CA ILE A 197 26.38 12.31 -1.30
C ILE A 197 26.22 12.43 -2.81
N GLU A 198 26.19 11.31 -3.51
CA GLU A 198 26.09 11.31 -4.98
C GLU A 198 24.65 11.15 -5.50
N ALA A 199 23.81 10.44 -4.75
CA ALA A 199 22.42 10.18 -5.14
C ALA A 199 21.51 10.10 -3.91
N ALA A 200 20.20 10.24 -4.13
CA ALA A 200 19.19 10.04 -3.10
C ALA A 200 17.95 9.35 -3.67
N LEU A 201 17.42 8.37 -2.96
CA LEU A 201 16.06 7.89 -3.23
C LEU A 201 15.05 8.82 -2.54
N LEU A 202 14.22 9.47 -3.32
CA LEU A 202 13.27 10.48 -2.82
C LEU A 202 11.86 10.14 -3.30
N SER A 203 10.87 10.63 -2.55
CA SER A 203 9.50 10.70 -3.07
C SER A 203 9.46 11.67 -4.25
N ASP A 204 8.79 11.29 -5.33
CA ASP A 204 8.65 12.13 -6.53
C ASP A 204 7.91 13.42 -6.21
N GLN A 205 6.96 13.40 -5.26
CA GLN A 205 6.29 14.60 -4.74
C GLN A 205 7.27 15.59 -4.12
N PHE A 206 8.21 15.11 -3.31
CA PHE A 206 9.23 15.98 -2.71
C PHE A 206 10.20 16.52 -3.75
N ALA A 207 10.62 15.66 -4.69
CA ALA A 207 11.63 15.96 -5.68
C ALA A 207 11.12 16.92 -6.79
N GLN A 208 9.81 17.01 -7.00
CA GLN A 208 9.20 17.78 -8.10
C GLN A 208 9.74 19.21 -8.20
N LYS A 209 9.77 19.94 -7.08
CA LYS A 209 10.29 21.32 -7.05
C LYS A 209 11.75 21.45 -7.48
N PHE A 210 12.56 20.44 -7.19
CA PHE A 210 13.97 20.40 -7.56
C PHE A 210 14.18 20.02 -9.02
N LEU A 211 13.29 19.18 -9.58
CA LEU A 211 13.23 18.88 -11.01
C LEU A 211 12.87 20.15 -11.82
N GLU A 212 11.80 20.84 -11.42
CA GLU A 212 11.33 22.09 -12.05
C GLU A 212 12.42 23.19 -12.03
N ASN A 213 13.16 23.30 -10.93
CA ASN A 213 14.24 24.26 -10.78
C ASN A 213 15.56 23.80 -11.41
N GLY A 214 15.58 22.66 -12.08
CA GLY A 214 16.77 22.12 -12.74
C GLY A 214 17.89 21.72 -11.78
N VAL A 215 17.61 21.41 -10.53
CA VAL A 215 18.59 20.96 -9.51
C VAL A 215 18.83 19.47 -9.59
N LEU A 216 17.75 18.69 -9.74
CA LEU A 216 17.79 17.23 -9.78
C LEU A 216 17.42 16.68 -11.16
N ARG A 217 17.78 15.45 -11.42
CA ARG A 217 17.25 14.58 -12.46
C ARG A 217 17.11 13.15 -11.97
N VAL A 218 16.17 12.43 -12.57
CA VAL A 218 15.95 10.99 -12.33
C VAL A 218 17.00 10.18 -13.08
N ILE A 219 17.49 9.10 -12.47
CA ILE A 219 18.28 8.06 -13.14
C ILE A 219 17.66 6.68 -13.04
N ARG A 220 16.72 6.44 -12.11
CA ARG A 220 15.95 5.21 -11.97
C ARG A 220 14.62 5.50 -11.28
N SER A 221 13.54 4.85 -11.67
CA SER A 221 12.19 5.23 -11.22
C SER A 221 11.21 4.08 -11.13
N LEU A 222 10.43 4.03 -10.06
CA LEU A 222 9.21 3.21 -10.00
C LEU A 222 8.07 3.81 -10.83
N THR A 223 8.12 5.12 -11.11
CA THR A 223 7.05 5.85 -11.79
C THR A 223 7.22 5.83 -13.31
N PHE A 224 8.45 5.92 -13.80
CA PHE A 224 8.70 6.23 -15.21
C PHE A 224 9.42 5.11 -15.98
N ASP A 225 10.14 4.21 -15.31
CA ASP A 225 10.89 3.15 -16.01
C ASP A 225 9.98 2.00 -16.42
N ASP A 226 10.15 1.50 -17.65
CA ASP A 226 9.28 0.50 -18.26
C ASP A 226 9.18 -0.82 -17.49
N ASP A 227 10.22 -1.19 -16.77
CA ASP A 227 10.28 -2.42 -15.98
C ASP A 227 9.65 -2.30 -14.58
N PHE A 228 9.31 -1.06 -14.14
CA PHE A 228 8.71 -0.80 -12.82
C PHE A 228 7.36 -0.06 -12.86
N LYS A 229 7.11 0.77 -13.88
CA LYS A 229 5.98 1.73 -13.89
C LYS A 229 4.59 1.10 -13.75
N GLY A 230 4.46 -0.20 -14.04
CA GLY A 230 3.20 -0.94 -13.86
C GLY A 230 3.05 -1.61 -12.51
N GLU A 231 4.09 -1.57 -11.65
CA GLU A 231 4.05 -2.21 -10.34
C GLU A 231 3.22 -1.40 -9.33
N THR A 232 2.44 -2.10 -8.53
CA THR A 232 1.76 -1.51 -7.38
C THR A 232 2.80 -1.02 -6.36
N CYS A 233 2.78 0.26 -6.03
CA CYS A 233 3.71 0.87 -5.09
C CYS A 233 3.17 0.87 -3.67
N CYS A 234 1.94 1.37 -3.49
CA CYS A 234 1.25 1.42 -2.21
C CYS A 234 0.08 0.46 -2.17
N ILE A 235 -0.22 -0.05 -0.96
CA ILE A 235 -1.18 -1.12 -0.73
C ILE A 235 -2.00 -0.85 0.52
N TYR A 236 -3.24 -1.32 0.53
CA TYR A 236 -4.06 -1.37 1.74
C TYR A 236 -3.72 -2.61 2.55
N ALA A 237 -3.58 -2.39 3.85
CA ALA A 237 -3.34 -3.44 4.83
C ALA A 237 -4.44 -3.44 5.88
N VAL A 238 -4.86 -4.63 6.28
CA VAL A 238 -5.94 -4.86 7.26
C VAL A 238 -5.40 -5.77 8.37
N ALA A 239 -5.86 -5.56 9.59
CA ALA A 239 -5.52 -6.44 10.71
C ALA A 239 -5.87 -7.89 10.37
N ARG A 240 -4.96 -8.83 10.61
CA ARG A 240 -5.14 -10.25 10.28
C ARG A 240 -6.38 -10.83 10.95
N ASP A 241 -6.62 -10.49 12.22
CA ASP A 241 -7.79 -10.93 12.96
C ASP A 241 -9.11 -10.53 12.27
N LEU A 242 -9.15 -9.32 11.68
CA LEU A 242 -10.31 -8.86 10.92
C LEU A 242 -10.52 -9.70 9.65
N CYS A 243 -9.43 -10.06 8.95
CA CYS A 243 -9.52 -10.92 7.76
C CYS A 243 -10.00 -12.34 8.11
N GLU A 244 -9.58 -12.88 9.26
CA GLU A 244 -9.89 -14.24 9.68
C GLU A 244 -11.29 -14.38 10.29
N ASN A 245 -11.73 -13.37 11.08
CA ASN A 245 -12.96 -13.45 11.86
C ASN A 245 -14.11 -12.57 11.32
N SER A 246 -13.84 -11.68 10.37
CA SER A 246 -14.83 -10.76 9.80
C SER A 246 -14.62 -10.54 8.30
N PRO A 247 -14.60 -11.60 7.48
CA PRO A 247 -14.23 -11.53 6.06
C PRO A 247 -15.22 -10.72 5.22
N VAL A 248 -16.50 -10.66 5.58
CA VAL A 248 -17.48 -9.80 4.90
C VAL A 248 -17.21 -8.32 5.18
N THR A 249 -16.84 -7.98 6.41
CA THR A 249 -16.39 -6.62 6.77
C THR A 249 -15.18 -6.22 5.92
N VAL A 250 -14.19 -7.11 5.73
CA VAL A 250 -13.01 -6.85 4.89
C VAL A 250 -13.40 -6.69 3.43
N LYS A 251 -14.36 -7.49 2.92
CA LYS A 251 -14.89 -7.35 1.57
C LYS A 251 -15.54 -5.96 1.36
N LYS A 252 -16.37 -5.51 2.30
CA LYS A 252 -17.00 -4.18 2.29
C LYS A 252 -15.95 -3.06 2.35
N LEU A 253 -14.94 -3.16 3.23
CA LEU A 253 -13.79 -2.23 3.27
C LEU A 253 -13.10 -2.14 1.91
N THR A 254 -12.79 -3.29 1.31
CA THR A 254 -12.07 -3.36 0.02
C THR A 254 -12.90 -2.74 -1.11
N ARG A 255 -14.23 -2.99 -1.17
CA ARG A 255 -15.12 -2.31 -2.14
C ARG A 255 -15.15 -0.79 -1.93
N ALA A 256 -15.19 -0.32 -0.68
CA ALA A 256 -15.13 1.11 -0.37
C ALA A 256 -13.83 1.73 -0.90
N HIS A 257 -12.69 1.07 -0.69
CA HIS A 257 -11.39 1.51 -1.22
C HIS A 257 -11.35 1.53 -2.76
N GLU A 258 -11.88 0.48 -3.39
CA GLU A 258 -11.96 0.41 -4.85
C GLU A 258 -12.85 1.51 -5.43
N ASN A 259 -14.01 1.78 -4.83
CA ASN A 259 -14.91 2.85 -5.23
C ASN A 259 -14.24 4.22 -5.08
N ALA A 260 -13.46 4.44 -4.01
CA ALA A 260 -12.69 5.65 -3.83
C ALA A 260 -11.61 5.82 -4.92
N ARG A 261 -10.88 4.75 -5.29
CA ARG A 261 -9.92 4.79 -6.39
C ARG A 261 -10.57 5.13 -7.73
N LYS A 262 -11.71 4.50 -8.04
CA LYS A 262 -12.51 4.80 -9.25
C LYS A 262 -12.96 6.26 -9.27
N TRP A 263 -13.42 6.76 -8.14
CA TRP A 263 -13.82 8.17 -8.01
C TRP A 263 -12.62 9.11 -8.22
N ILE A 264 -11.46 8.83 -7.61
CA ILE A 264 -10.23 9.61 -7.80
C ILE A 264 -9.83 9.65 -9.28
N MET A 265 -9.87 8.52 -9.98
CA MET A 265 -9.51 8.48 -11.40
C MET A 265 -10.43 9.36 -12.27
N ALA A 266 -11.71 9.43 -11.92
CA ALA A 266 -12.69 10.26 -12.61
C ALA A 266 -12.70 11.75 -12.17
N ASN A 267 -12.12 12.08 -10.99
CA ASN A 267 -12.26 13.40 -10.35
C ASN A 267 -10.93 13.88 -9.74
N ARG A 268 -9.84 13.85 -10.48
CA ARG A 268 -8.49 14.13 -9.96
C ARG A 268 -8.33 15.50 -9.36
N GLU A 269 -8.90 16.53 -9.98
CA GLU A 269 -8.86 17.90 -9.46
C GLU A 269 -9.59 18.01 -8.12
N ASP A 270 -10.78 17.43 -8.01
CA ASP A 270 -11.55 17.47 -6.76
C ASP A 270 -10.89 16.63 -5.67
N ALA A 271 -10.23 15.53 -6.04
CA ALA A 271 -9.43 14.75 -5.09
C ALA A 271 -8.28 15.60 -4.50
N VAL A 272 -7.56 16.33 -5.34
CA VAL A 272 -6.48 17.23 -4.89
C VAL A 272 -7.04 18.38 -4.04
N LYS A 273 -8.16 19.00 -4.41
CA LYS A 273 -8.82 20.03 -3.58
C LYS A 273 -9.14 19.49 -2.19
N LEU A 274 -9.78 18.31 -2.11
CA LEU A 274 -10.11 17.67 -0.82
C LEU A 274 -8.86 17.40 0.02
N MET A 275 -7.76 16.94 -0.60
CA MET A 275 -6.52 16.67 0.13
C MET A 275 -5.88 17.96 0.67
N LEU A 276 -5.91 19.05 -0.08
CA LEU A 276 -5.41 20.35 0.37
C LEU A 276 -6.29 20.95 1.47
N GLU A 277 -7.61 20.95 1.30
CA GLU A 277 -8.59 21.44 2.28
C GLU A 277 -8.48 20.72 3.63
N ASN A 278 -8.29 19.39 3.59
CA ASN A 278 -8.12 18.57 4.79
C ASN A 278 -6.69 18.57 5.35
N LYS A 279 -5.78 19.34 4.74
CA LYS A 279 -4.35 19.43 5.13
C LYS A 279 -3.64 18.06 5.11
N TRP A 280 -4.06 17.20 4.19
CA TRP A 280 -3.37 15.92 3.92
C TRP A 280 -2.22 16.09 2.93
N ALA A 281 -2.28 17.14 2.12
CA ALA A 281 -1.21 17.59 1.26
C ALA A 281 -0.98 19.09 1.45
N SER A 282 0.16 19.58 0.99
CA SER A 282 0.52 21.00 1.00
C SER A 282 1.19 21.38 -0.31
N GLY A 283 1.05 22.64 -0.71
CA GLY A 283 1.62 23.19 -1.94
C GLY A 283 0.58 23.91 -2.78
N GLU A 284 1.03 24.46 -3.89
CA GLU A 284 0.16 25.11 -4.89
C GLU A 284 -0.63 24.05 -5.64
N PHE A 285 -1.91 24.30 -5.87
CA PHE A 285 -2.86 23.33 -6.46
C PHE A 285 -2.33 22.73 -7.77
N ASP A 286 -1.88 23.52 -8.72
CA ASP A 286 -1.43 23.05 -10.02
C ASP A 286 -0.21 22.12 -9.92
N LYS A 287 0.71 22.41 -8.99
CA LYS A 287 1.88 21.58 -8.75
C LYS A 287 1.52 20.25 -8.09
N VAL A 288 0.62 20.30 -7.11
CA VAL A 288 0.12 19.10 -6.45
C VAL A 288 -0.65 18.23 -7.44
N LEU A 289 -1.48 18.83 -8.29
CA LEU A 289 -2.23 18.13 -9.33
C LEU A 289 -1.29 17.52 -10.38
N ALA A 290 -0.26 18.23 -10.81
CA ALA A 290 0.73 17.73 -11.76
C ALA A 290 1.40 16.44 -11.23
N PHE A 291 1.84 16.43 -9.95
CA PHE A 291 2.35 15.22 -9.32
C PHE A 291 1.27 14.14 -9.20
N PHE A 292 0.08 14.49 -8.71
CA PHE A 292 -1.00 13.53 -8.49
C PHE A 292 -1.41 12.82 -9.78
N ASN A 293 -1.27 13.49 -10.93
CA ASN A 293 -1.52 12.92 -12.25
C ASN A 293 -0.48 11.87 -12.70
N THR A 294 0.68 11.80 -12.04
CA THR A 294 1.67 10.73 -12.30
C THR A 294 1.32 9.41 -11.59
N LEU A 295 0.40 9.44 -10.60
CA LEU A 295 -0.05 8.26 -9.88
C LEU A 295 -1.21 7.59 -10.61
N ASP A 296 -1.09 6.29 -10.89
CA ASP A 296 -2.18 5.51 -11.47
C ASP A 296 -2.91 4.72 -10.37
N TYR A 297 -4.16 5.08 -10.12
CA TYR A 297 -5.04 4.43 -9.16
C TYR A 297 -5.91 3.33 -9.79
N SER A 298 -5.70 3.00 -11.08
CA SER A 298 -6.44 1.94 -11.78
C SER A 298 -5.85 0.53 -11.58
N VAL A 299 -4.90 0.38 -10.66
CA VAL A 299 -4.26 -0.91 -10.35
C VAL A 299 -5.30 -1.99 -10.06
N THR A 300 -5.07 -3.19 -10.61
CA THR A 300 -5.92 -4.35 -10.37
C THR A 300 -5.33 -5.23 -9.27
N ASP A 301 -6.17 -6.04 -8.62
CA ASP A 301 -5.70 -6.98 -7.61
C ASP A 301 -4.77 -8.04 -8.22
N LYS A 302 -5.04 -8.47 -9.47
CA LYS A 302 -4.15 -9.37 -10.20
C LYS A 302 -2.75 -8.76 -10.40
N ALA A 303 -2.66 -7.52 -10.88
CA ALA A 303 -1.39 -6.83 -11.05
C ALA A 303 -0.68 -6.61 -9.69
N THR A 304 -1.44 -6.39 -8.62
CA THR A 304 -0.91 -6.26 -7.26
C THR A 304 -0.32 -7.59 -6.77
N GLU A 305 -1.01 -8.71 -6.99
CA GLU A 305 -0.53 -10.05 -6.63
C GLU A 305 0.77 -10.40 -7.38
N GLU A 306 0.81 -10.14 -8.69
CA GLU A 306 2.01 -10.32 -9.52
C GLU A 306 3.17 -9.44 -9.02
N THR A 307 2.89 -8.18 -8.66
CA THR A 307 3.87 -7.27 -8.06
C THR A 307 4.40 -7.81 -6.72
N LEU A 308 3.53 -8.26 -5.83
CA LEU A 308 3.94 -8.83 -4.54
C LEU A 308 4.83 -10.05 -4.73
N SER A 309 4.48 -10.96 -5.64
CA SER A 309 5.28 -12.14 -5.97
C SER A 309 6.67 -11.74 -6.43
N ARG A 310 6.76 -10.80 -7.36
CA ARG A 310 8.04 -10.29 -7.89
C ARG A 310 8.89 -9.62 -6.79
N ILE A 311 8.28 -8.78 -5.94
CA ILE A 311 9.00 -8.12 -4.84
C ILE A 311 9.50 -9.15 -3.81
N ILE A 312 8.73 -10.20 -3.52
CA ILE A 312 9.18 -11.29 -2.62
C ILE A 312 10.45 -11.94 -3.18
N ASP A 313 10.49 -12.26 -4.47
CA ASP A 313 11.66 -12.88 -5.10
C ASP A 313 12.87 -11.92 -5.15
N ASP A 314 12.65 -10.66 -5.49
CA ASP A 314 13.69 -9.63 -5.42
C ASP A 314 14.24 -9.51 -3.99
N TYR A 315 13.39 -9.48 -2.97
CA TYR A 315 13.80 -9.35 -1.57
C TYR A 315 14.55 -10.56 -1.04
N LYS A 316 14.23 -11.75 -1.50
CA LYS A 316 15.03 -12.96 -1.22
C LYS A 316 16.42 -12.83 -1.83
N THR A 317 16.50 -12.36 -3.07
CA THR A 317 17.77 -12.17 -3.79
C THR A 317 18.62 -11.05 -3.16
N CYS A 318 17.99 -9.95 -2.73
CA CYS A 318 18.65 -8.86 -2.02
C CYS A 318 19.03 -9.20 -0.57
N GLY A 319 18.60 -10.34 -0.02
CA GLY A 319 18.82 -10.69 1.38
C GLY A 319 17.95 -9.91 2.37
N ILE A 320 16.93 -9.21 1.90
CA ILE A 320 15.93 -8.49 2.72
C ILE A 320 14.97 -9.48 3.37
N LEU A 321 14.56 -10.51 2.65
CA LEU A 321 13.81 -11.65 3.16
C LEU A 321 14.69 -12.90 3.22
N ASN A 322 14.32 -13.83 4.08
CA ASN A 322 15.00 -15.11 4.16
C ASN A 322 14.93 -15.85 2.81
N LYS A 323 16.08 -16.20 2.24
CA LYS A 323 16.19 -16.88 0.94
C LYS A 323 15.43 -18.22 0.88
N ASN A 324 15.18 -18.84 2.04
CA ASN A 324 14.46 -20.11 2.14
C ASN A 324 12.94 -19.96 2.19
N PHE A 325 12.43 -18.74 2.20
CA PHE A 325 10.97 -18.52 2.10
C PHE A 325 10.47 -18.98 0.74
N ASP A 326 9.42 -19.81 0.74
CA ASP A 326 8.69 -20.09 -0.48
C ASP A 326 7.86 -18.86 -0.87
N THR A 327 7.96 -18.44 -2.14
CA THR A 327 7.31 -17.23 -2.64
C THR A 327 5.80 -17.35 -2.59
N GLN A 328 5.24 -18.50 -2.99
CA GLN A 328 3.79 -18.72 -3.01
C GLN A 328 3.21 -18.86 -1.61
N GLU A 329 3.91 -19.52 -0.70
CA GLU A 329 3.50 -19.59 0.72
C GLU A 329 3.58 -18.21 1.38
N THR A 330 4.63 -17.44 1.10
CA THR A 330 4.76 -16.06 1.61
C THR A 330 3.65 -15.19 1.06
N LEU A 331 3.35 -15.28 -0.24
CA LEU A 331 2.25 -14.55 -0.86
C LEU A 331 0.90 -14.87 -0.20
N LYS A 332 0.56 -16.15 -0.02
CA LYS A 332 -0.66 -16.59 0.68
C LYS A 332 -0.74 -16.07 2.12
N LYS A 333 0.42 -15.94 2.79
CA LYS A 333 0.50 -15.41 4.15
C LYS A 333 0.16 -13.94 4.23
N VAL A 334 0.61 -13.13 3.26
CA VAL A 334 0.50 -11.67 3.30
C VAL A 334 -0.64 -11.10 2.47
N TRP A 335 -1.11 -11.83 1.45
CA TRP A 335 -2.10 -11.38 0.48
C TRP A 335 -3.46 -12.07 0.67
N ASP A 336 -4.50 -11.28 0.63
CA ASP A 336 -5.88 -11.74 0.58
C ASP A 336 -6.62 -10.89 -0.47
N GLY A 337 -6.51 -11.31 -1.72
CA GLY A 337 -7.13 -10.66 -2.89
C GLY A 337 -8.65 -10.75 -2.83
N VAL A 338 -9.23 -9.95 -1.97
CA VAL A 338 -10.61 -10.03 -1.48
C VAL A 338 -11.64 -9.84 -2.57
N LEU A 339 -11.35 -9.12 -3.64
CA LEU A 339 -12.26 -8.91 -4.77
C LEU A 339 -11.82 -9.64 -6.05
N MET A 340 -10.80 -10.49 -5.98
CA MET A 340 -10.39 -11.32 -7.12
C MET A 340 -11.42 -12.41 -7.38
N GLU A 341 -11.84 -12.55 -8.62
CA GLU A 341 -12.54 -13.76 -9.07
C GLU A 341 -11.57 -14.95 -8.97
N LYS A 342 -11.97 -15.98 -8.22
CA LYS A 342 -11.19 -17.22 -8.02
C LYS A 342 -11.68 -18.31 -8.94
#